data_1c5ec335c317b1463e4e132c247f23d5
#
_entry.id   1c5ec335c317b1463e4e132c247f23d5
#
_cell.length_a   1.000
_cell.length_b   1.000
_cell.length_c   1.000
_cell.angle_alpha   90.00
_cell.angle_beta   90.00
_cell.angle_gamma   90.00
#
_symmetry.space_group_name_H-M   'P 1'
#
loop_
_entity.id
_entity.type
_entity.pdbx_description
1 polymer ?
#
loop_
_entity_poly.entity_id
_entity_poly.type
_entity_poly.pdbx_seq_one_letter_code
_entity_poly.pdbx_strand_id
1 'polypeptide(L)'
;YPLETLFAGIMHPALLDKNVFNEGFVDNPHPEYAAGPFTIAEGGWNSSEKTLTLTRNDKWWGEKPILERIVFRQMDSAAERAAFKNDEIDAAPATAAASYKELKEVANTEMRRGVRLFSGGMIMNPARMQDVALRRAVMAGLKREAISKVRFKGLDYEEKQPGSMIHMPFSEYYQDVYPTPNNDAAAASKILEEAGYTKNGEFYEKDGKQAAFKYSVFGDDPTSKAVGQTIVQQLKDAGINVELDARAASEFGKAMQSKDYDATASGYALSDPDATQATQQFYLREKPEDAGTDEINELIEKMMLISDDKARNLACDEIEKKHMAEVAVMVPLFNGPEYKFVKKGLRNYGVSLYQGNGIHWEKVGWAK
;
A
#
# COMPACT_ATOMS: atom_id res chain seq x y z
N TYR A 1 11.45 -15.42 -16.00
CA TYR A 1 11.53 -14.46 -14.89
C TYR A 1 12.13 -13.17 -15.43
N PRO A 2 11.53 -12.00 -15.18
CA PRO A 2 12.08 -10.74 -15.65
C PRO A 2 13.44 -10.48 -14.97
N LEU A 3 14.52 -10.46 -15.77
CA LEU A 3 15.87 -10.31 -15.25
C LEU A 3 16.08 -8.99 -14.52
N GLU A 4 15.37 -7.95 -14.94
CA GLU A 4 15.42 -6.62 -14.36
C GLU A 4 15.06 -6.63 -12.87
N THR A 5 14.10 -7.47 -12.48
CA THR A 5 13.65 -7.56 -11.08
C THR A 5 14.65 -8.28 -10.17
N LEU A 6 15.51 -9.15 -10.73
CA LEU A 6 16.58 -9.82 -9.98
C LEU A 6 17.67 -8.85 -9.53
N PHE A 7 17.83 -7.74 -10.24
CA PHE A 7 18.86 -6.75 -9.96
C PHE A 7 18.32 -5.51 -9.25
N ALA A 8 17.04 -5.50 -8.91
CA ALA A 8 16.47 -4.47 -8.06
C ALA A 8 17.07 -4.59 -6.64
N GLY A 9 17.84 -3.58 -6.22
CA GLY A 9 18.42 -3.57 -4.88
C GLY A 9 19.65 -4.48 -4.69
N ILE A 10 20.58 -4.45 -5.64
CA ILE A 10 21.90 -5.08 -5.46
C ILE A 10 22.55 -4.54 -4.19
N MET A 11 22.89 -5.45 -3.28
CA MET A 11 23.47 -5.11 -1.99
C MET A 11 24.97 -5.38 -1.95
N HIS A 12 25.68 -4.68 -1.05
CA HIS A 12 27.10 -4.88 -0.82
C HIS A 12 27.37 -6.32 -0.32
N PRO A 13 28.45 -7.00 -0.76
CA PRO A 13 28.77 -8.39 -0.35
C PRO A 13 28.86 -8.61 1.17
N ALA A 14 29.20 -7.58 1.95
CA ALA A 14 29.21 -7.65 3.41
C ALA A 14 27.85 -8.06 3.99
N LEU A 15 26.74 -7.79 3.30
CA LEU A 15 25.39 -8.17 3.71
C LEU A 15 25.06 -9.67 3.52
N LEU A 16 26.01 -10.46 3.00
CA LEU A 16 25.93 -11.92 3.03
C LEU A 16 26.15 -12.47 4.45
N ASP A 17 26.81 -11.70 5.32
CA ASP A 17 26.89 -12.02 6.75
C ASP A 17 25.54 -11.75 7.40
N LYS A 18 24.95 -12.78 8.01
CA LYS A 18 23.62 -12.71 8.63
C LYS A 18 23.55 -11.65 9.74
N ASN A 19 24.61 -11.47 10.53
CA ASN A 19 24.61 -10.50 11.62
C ASN A 19 24.70 -9.09 11.08
N VAL A 20 25.52 -8.87 10.03
CA VAL A 20 25.61 -7.56 9.35
C VAL A 20 24.26 -7.23 8.72
N PHE A 21 23.59 -8.18 8.08
CA PHE A 21 22.27 -7.97 7.48
C PHE A 21 21.19 -7.62 8.52
N ASN A 22 21.11 -8.35 9.63
CA ASN A 22 20.05 -8.19 10.61
C ASN A 22 20.31 -7.06 11.62
N GLU A 23 21.56 -6.82 11.99
CA GLU A 23 21.91 -5.94 13.13
C GLU A 23 22.94 -4.87 12.77
N GLY A 24 23.70 -5.07 11.68
CA GLY A 24 24.81 -4.18 11.33
C GLY A 24 24.41 -2.74 11.04
N PHE A 25 23.16 -2.50 10.63
CA PHE A 25 22.62 -1.16 10.36
C PHE A 25 21.91 -0.51 11.54
N VAL A 26 21.84 -1.17 12.69
CA VAL A 26 21.23 -0.58 13.88
C VAL A 26 22.11 0.54 14.38
N ASP A 27 21.66 1.77 14.21
CA ASP A 27 22.37 3.02 14.55
C ASP A 27 23.78 3.17 13.92
N ASN A 28 24.05 2.39 12.85
CA ASN A 28 25.30 2.38 12.12
C ASN A 28 25.03 2.37 10.60
N PRO A 29 25.14 3.50 9.91
CA PRO A 29 24.65 3.65 8.52
C PRO A 29 25.56 3.09 7.43
N HIS A 30 26.79 2.64 7.70
CA HIS A 30 27.73 2.05 6.75
C HIS A 30 27.93 2.83 5.45
N PRO A 31 28.45 4.06 5.50
CA PRO A 31 28.69 4.87 4.30
C PRO A 31 29.62 4.22 3.28
N GLU A 32 30.49 3.31 3.73
CA GLU A 32 31.42 2.55 2.89
C GLU A 32 30.73 1.56 1.94
N TYR A 33 29.46 1.22 2.18
CA TYR A 33 28.67 0.33 1.31
C TYR A 33 27.90 1.11 0.23
N ALA A 34 27.98 2.45 0.25
CA ALA A 34 27.26 3.27 -0.71
C ALA A 34 27.91 3.20 -2.11
N ALA A 35 27.12 2.82 -3.12
CA ALA A 35 27.50 2.79 -4.52
C ALA A 35 26.71 3.80 -5.39
N GLY A 36 25.79 4.54 -4.80
CA GLY A 36 24.94 5.54 -5.47
C GLY A 36 25.61 6.92 -5.63
N PRO A 37 24.86 7.88 -6.22
CA PRO A 37 25.34 9.24 -6.46
C PRO A 37 25.63 10.05 -5.19
N PHE A 38 25.07 9.62 -4.06
CA PHE A 38 25.30 10.20 -2.75
C PHE A 38 25.76 9.16 -1.75
N THR A 39 26.51 9.58 -0.77
CA THR A 39 26.89 8.78 0.41
C THR A 39 26.58 9.56 1.67
N ILE A 40 26.55 8.89 2.80
CA ILE A 40 26.32 9.52 4.09
C ILE A 40 27.53 10.37 4.45
N ALA A 41 27.29 11.63 4.79
CA ALA A 41 28.34 12.56 5.22
C ALA A 41 29.01 12.09 6.52
N GLU A 42 30.24 12.48 6.75
CA GLU A 42 30.90 12.27 8.05
C GLU A 42 30.06 12.93 9.16
N GLY A 43 29.67 12.14 10.18
CA GLY A 43 28.73 12.58 11.24
C GLY A 43 27.32 12.88 10.71
N GLY A 44 26.98 12.46 9.49
CA GLY A 44 25.71 12.77 8.85
C GLY A 44 24.51 11.98 9.37
N TRP A 45 24.73 10.92 10.14
CA TRP A 45 23.68 10.20 10.86
C TRP A 45 23.56 10.73 12.29
N ASN A 46 22.39 11.20 12.66
CA ASN A 46 22.08 11.66 13.99
C ASN A 46 20.72 11.09 14.45
N SER A 47 20.76 10.01 15.20
CA SER A 47 19.56 9.32 15.70
C SER A 47 18.77 10.16 16.71
N SER A 48 19.44 10.99 17.50
CA SER A 48 18.78 11.86 18.50
C SER A 48 18.02 13.01 17.86
N GLU A 49 18.54 13.60 16.80
CA GLU A 49 17.89 14.66 16.01
C GLU A 49 17.04 14.11 14.88
N LYS A 50 17.08 12.78 14.66
CA LYS A 50 16.37 12.09 13.59
C LYS A 50 16.70 12.67 12.21
N THR A 51 17.97 12.91 11.97
CA THR A 51 18.46 13.48 10.71
C THR A 51 19.45 12.56 10.01
N LEU A 52 19.40 12.57 8.68
CA LEU A 52 20.37 11.91 7.81
C LEU A 52 20.84 12.91 6.76
N THR A 53 22.13 13.21 6.79
CA THR A 53 22.78 14.09 5.80
C THR A 53 23.57 13.26 4.80
N LEU A 54 23.28 13.48 3.53
CA LEU A 54 23.99 12.88 2.40
C LEU A 54 24.82 13.95 1.70
N THR A 55 26.01 13.56 1.21
CA THR A 55 26.88 14.36 0.34
C THR A 55 27.16 13.63 -0.97
N ARG A 56 27.66 14.34 -1.97
CA ARG A 56 28.09 13.69 -3.22
C ARG A 56 29.06 12.55 -2.94
N ASN A 57 28.87 11.45 -3.65
CA ASN A 57 29.79 10.33 -3.61
C ASN A 57 30.85 10.49 -4.71
N ASP A 58 32.09 10.77 -4.34
CA ASP A 58 33.17 10.94 -5.28
C ASP A 58 33.54 9.67 -6.05
N LYS A 59 33.10 8.52 -5.57
CA LYS A 59 33.25 7.21 -6.25
C LYS A 59 32.11 6.90 -7.22
N TRP A 60 31.11 7.79 -7.33
CA TRP A 60 29.99 7.60 -8.25
C TRP A 60 30.46 7.64 -9.71
N TRP A 61 30.11 6.61 -10.45
CA TRP A 61 30.52 6.42 -11.85
C TRP A 61 29.63 7.14 -12.88
N GLY A 62 28.45 7.62 -12.47
CA GLY A 62 27.50 8.31 -13.34
C GLY A 62 27.70 9.83 -13.38
N GLU A 63 26.68 10.56 -13.82
CA GLU A 63 26.70 12.02 -13.89
C GLU A 63 26.85 12.64 -12.50
N LYS A 64 27.72 13.67 -12.40
CA LYS A 64 27.93 14.36 -11.12
C LYS A 64 26.63 14.96 -10.60
N PRO A 65 26.20 14.65 -9.37
CA PRO A 65 24.99 15.18 -8.79
C PRO A 65 24.94 16.71 -8.78
N ILE A 66 23.76 17.28 -9.08
CA ILE A 66 23.57 18.74 -9.10
C ILE A 66 23.65 19.32 -7.68
N LEU A 67 22.91 18.70 -6.74
CA LEU A 67 22.96 19.10 -5.33
C LEU A 67 24.29 18.70 -4.69
N GLU A 68 24.76 19.49 -3.74
CA GLU A 68 25.95 19.18 -2.95
C GLU A 68 25.61 18.32 -1.75
N ARG A 69 24.41 18.54 -1.20
CA ARG A 69 23.96 17.91 0.02
C ARG A 69 22.44 17.70 -0.01
N ILE A 70 21.99 16.61 0.60
CA ILE A 70 20.58 16.31 0.87
C ILE A 70 20.45 16.03 2.36
N VAL A 71 19.45 16.61 3.00
CA VAL A 71 19.15 16.36 4.42
C VAL A 71 17.74 15.78 4.53
N PHE A 72 17.65 14.57 5.05
CA PHE A 72 16.39 13.97 5.47
C PHE A 72 16.16 14.23 6.95
N ARG A 73 14.96 14.66 7.30
CA ARG A 73 14.55 14.92 8.69
C ARG A 73 13.28 14.12 8.98
N GLN A 74 13.32 13.24 9.96
CA GLN A 74 12.13 12.53 10.42
C GLN A 74 11.39 13.40 11.43
N MET A 75 10.13 13.69 11.16
CA MET A 75 9.25 14.47 12.05
C MET A 75 7.80 14.01 11.91
N ASP A 76 6.96 14.37 12.86
CA ASP A 76 5.52 14.13 12.72
C ASP A 76 4.90 15.06 11.66
N SER A 77 3.72 14.69 11.17
CA SER A 77 3.07 15.40 10.07
C SER A 77 2.73 16.87 10.38
N ALA A 78 2.53 17.24 11.67
CA ALA A 78 2.25 18.63 12.03
C ALA A 78 3.54 19.45 12.02
N ALA A 79 4.63 18.91 12.59
CA ALA A 79 5.95 19.51 12.56
C ALA A 79 6.48 19.66 11.12
N GLU A 80 6.27 18.64 10.27
CA GLU A 80 6.66 18.66 8.85
C GLU A 80 5.97 19.83 8.10
N ARG A 81 4.66 19.99 8.28
CA ARG A 81 3.94 21.12 7.67
C ARG A 81 4.42 22.48 8.19
N ALA A 82 4.69 22.58 9.50
CA ALA A 82 5.24 23.81 10.08
C ALA A 82 6.63 24.13 9.52
N ALA A 83 7.53 23.14 9.47
CA ALA A 83 8.87 23.29 8.90
C ALA A 83 8.84 23.71 7.43
N PHE A 84 7.92 23.15 6.62
CA PHE A 84 7.75 23.55 5.22
C PHE A 84 7.26 24.99 5.08
N LYS A 85 6.31 25.43 5.92
CA LYS A 85 5.82 26.84 5.93
C LYS A 85 6.90 27.83 6.34
N ASN A 86 7.77 27.42 7.26
CA ASN A 86 8.85 28.25 7.80
C ASN A 86 10.13 28.21 6.93
N ASP A 87 10.07 27.59 5.73
CA ASP A 87 11.24 27.43 4.85
C ASP A 87 12.40 26.61 5.44
N GLU A 88 12.11 25.75 6.42
CA GLU A 88 13.11 24.88 7.06
C GLU A 88 13.34 23.58 6.28
N ILE A 89 12.37 23.19 5.42
CA ILE A 89 12.46 22.05 4.49
C ILE A 89 11.91 22.44 3.12
N ASP A 90 12.42 21.78 2.09
CA ASP A 90 12.15 22.12 0.68
C ASP A 90 10.99 21.34 0.07
N ALA A 91 10.56 20.27 0.71
CA ALA A 91 9.47 19.43 0.23
C ALA A 91 8.69 18.80 1.40
N ALA A 92 7.37 18.71 1.23
CA ALA A 92 6.47 18.04 2.17
C ALA A 92 5.36 17.26 1.42
N PRO A 93 5.00 16.04 1.86
CA PRO A 93 3.87 15.31 1.30
C PRO A 93 2.54 15.85 1.83
N ALA A 94 1.47 15.67 1.06
CA ALA A 94 0.12 15.89 1.51
C ALA A 94 -0.67 14.58 1.43
N THR A 95 -0.84 13.94 2.56
CA THR A 95 -1.46 12.61 2.67
C THR A 95 -2.94 12.65 3.06
N ALA A 96 -3.44 13.83 3.45
CA ALA A 96 -4.82 14.05 3.87
C ALA A 96 -5.32 15.43 3.40
N ALA A 97 -6.65 15.59 3.34
CA ALA A 97 -7.29 16.84 2.91
C ALA A 97 -6.84 18.07 3.72
N ALA A 98 -6.63 17.91 5.02
CA ALA A 98 -6.16 19.00 5.88
C ALA A 98 -4.76 19.46 5.49
N SER A 99 -3.81 18.54 5.34
CA SER A 99 -2.44 18.85 4.89
C SER A 99 -2.41 19.41 3.47
N TYR A 100 -3.22 18.87 2.56
CA TYR A 100 -3.34 19.39 1.20
C TYR A 100 -3.81 20.86 1.18
N LYS A 101 -4.90 21.16 1.89
CA LYS A 101 -5.44 22.53 1.98
C LYS A 101 -4.43 23.50 2.58
N GLU A 102 -3.76 23.07 3.65
CA GLU A 102 -2.80 23.90 4.37
C GLU A 102 -1.55 24.20 3.53
N LEU A 103 -0.98 23.18 2.86
CA LEU A 103 0.22 23.34 2.04
C LEU A 103 -0.04 24.06 0.72
N LYS A 104 -1.25 23.96 0.17
CA LYS A 104 -1.66 24.66 -1.06
C LYS A 104 -1.64 26.18 -0.91
N GLU A 105 -1.82 26.69 0.29
CA GLU A 105 -1.82 28.14 0.58
C GLU A 105 -0.40 28.70 0.82
N VAL A 106 0.63 27.86 0.85
CA VAL A 106 2.01 28.29 1.08
C VAL A 106 2.56 28.98 -0.18
N ALA A 107 2.97 30.25 -0.05
CA ALA A 107 3.54 31.01 -1.15
C ALA A 107 4.85 30.40 -1.66
N ASN A 108 5.19 30.69 -2.92
CA ASN A 108 6.43 30.24 -3.55
C ASN A 108 6.62 28.71 -3.54
N THR A 109 5.54 27.96 -3.70
CA THR A 109 5.54 26.51 -3.78
C THR A 109 4.90 26.02 -5.07
N GLU A 110 5.19 24.80 -5.45
CA GLU A 110 4.60 24.08 -6.56
C GLU A 110 4.06 22.73 -6.04
N MET A 111 2.85 22.39 -6.45
CA MET A 111 2.30 21.07 -6.18
C MET A 111 2.73 20.08 -7.27
N ARG A 112 3.19 18.93 -6.84
CA ARG A 112 3.49 17.76 -7.68
C ARG A 112 2.45 16.70 -7.38
N ARG A 113 1.58 16.40 -8.35
CA ARG A 113 0.60 15.32 -8.27
C ARG A 113 1.05 14.19 -9.17
N GLY A 114 0.87 12.98 -8.73
CA GLY A 114 1.13 11.79 -9.53
C GLY A 114 0.46 10.57 -8.95
N VAL A 115 0.60 9.48 -9.66
CA VAL A 115 0.21 8.15 -9.21
C VAL A 115 1.46 7.37 -8.80
N ARG A 116 1.26 6.31 -8.03
CA ARG A 116 2.32 5.35 -7.70
C ARG A 116 1.76 3.93 -7.77
N LEU A 117 2.65 2.96 -7.87
CA LEU A 117 2.30 1.55 -7.76
C LEU A 117 1.93 1.22 -6.32
N PHE A 118 0.70 1.56 -5.96
CA PHE A 118 0.16 1.35 -4.62
C PHE A 118 -1.28 0.85 -4.71
N SER A 119 -1.55 -0.26 -4.09
CA SER A 119 -2.90 -0.79 -3.91
C SER A 119 -3.33 -0.61 -2.46
N GLY A 120 -4.37 0.18 -2.23
CA GLY A 120 -5.02 0.33 -0.94
C GLY A 120 -6.28 -0.51 -0.88
N GLY A 121 -6.47 -1.23 0.21
CA GLY A 121 -7.57 -2.17 0.30
C GLY A 121 -7.95 -2.56 1.72
N MET A 122 -8.73 -3.61 1.79
CA MET A 122 -9.07 -4.31 3.01
C MET A 122 -8.57 -5.75 2.91
N ILE A 123 -8.03 -6.28 3.99
CA ILE A 123 -7.67 -7.69 4.13
C ILE A 123 -8.55 -8.33 5.19
N MET A 124 -9.03 -9.55 4.90
CA MET A 124 -9.78 -10.41 5.81
C MET A 124 -8.92 -11.60 6.22
N ASN A 125 -8.96 -11.96 7.50
CA ASN A 125 -8.22 -13.11 8.01
C ASN A 125 -9.06 -14.39 7.88
N PRO A 126 -8.72 -15.31 6.98
CA PRO A 126 -9.52 -16.52 6.75
C PRO A 126 -9.48 -17.49 7.93
N ALA A 127 -8.48 -17.44 8.79
CA ALA A 127 -8.41 -18.26 9.99
C ALA A 127 -9.46 -17.83 11.05
N ARG A 128 -9.86 -16.56 11.04
CA ARG A 128 -10.86 -16.01 11.95
C ARG A 128 -12.23 -15.85 11.30
N MET A 129 -12.27 -15.48 10.03
CA MET A 129 -13.47 -15.43 9.19
C MET A 129 -13.53 -16.68 8.30
N GLN A 130 -13.73 -17.85 8.90
CA GLN A 130 -13.57 -19.15 8.22
C GLN A 130 -14.57 -19.39 7.08
N ASP A 131 -15.82 -18.88 7.20
CA ASP A 131 -16.83 -19.06 6.15
C ASP A 131 -16.51 -18.16 4.94
N VAL A 132 -16.17 -18.80 3.82
CA VAL A 132 -15.88 -18.11 2.55
C VAL A 132 -17.12 -17.36 2.02
N ALA A 133 -18.32 -17.84 2.29
CA ALA A 133 -19.53 -17.17 1.85
C ALA A 133 -19.71 -15.82 2.58
N LEU A 134 -19.37 -15.75 3.87
CA LEU A 134 -19.34 -14.49 4.60
C LEU A 134 -18.32 -13.53 3.98
N ARG A 135 -17.10 -13.98 3.67
CA ARG A 135 -16.10 -13.12 3.04
C ARG A 135 -16.52 -12.63 1.65
N ARG A 136 -17.13 -13.50 0.83
CA ARG A 136 -17.70 -13.12 -0.48
C ARG A 136 -18.84 -12.10 -0.32
N ALA A 137 -19.71 -12.28 0.67
CA ALA A 137 -20.77 -11.34 0.97
C ALA A 137 -20.22 -9.97 1.41
N VAL A 138 -19.15 -9.95 2.22
CA VAL A 138 -18.43 -8.71 2.56
C VAL A 138 -17.93 -8.02 1.29
N MET A 139 -17.26 -8.74 0.38
CA MET A 139 -16.80 -8.19 -0.90
C MET A 139 -17.95 -7.61 -1.72
N ALA A 140 -19.07 -8.31 -1.80
CA ALA A 140 -20.24 -7.89 -2.57
C ALA A 140 -21.00 -6.71 -1.93
N GLY A 141 -20.99 -6.59 -0.61
CA GLY A 141 -21.71 -5.54 0.13
C GLY A 141 -21.02 -4.18 0.13
N LEU A 142 -19.74 -4.10 -0.25
CA LEU A 142 -18.96 -2.87 -0.19
C LEU A 142 -19.10 -2.02 -1.46
N LYS A 143 -19.72 -0.86 -1.36
CA LYS A 143 -19.70 0.20 -2.38
C LYS A 143 -18.33 0.87 -2.38
N ARG A 144 -17.34 0.25 -3.05
CA ARG A 144 -15.92 0.61 -3.01
C ARG A 144 -15.66 2.06 -3.44
N GLU A 145 -16.35 2.55 -4.47
CA GLU A 145 -16.24 3.94 -4.92
C GLU A 145 -16.65 4.94 -3.83
N ALA A 146 -17.69 4.65 -3.05
CA ALA A 146 -18.11 5.50 -1.94
C ALA A 146 -17.05 5.55 -0.83
N ILE A 147 -16.41 4.42 -0.56
CA ILE A 147 -15.30 4.33 0.40
C ILE A 147 -14.10 5.17 -0.08
N SER A 148 -13.74 5.08 -1.36
CA SER A 148 -12.68 5.89 -1.97
C SER A 148 -12.98 7.39 -1.88
N LYS A 149 -14.22 7.80 -2.13
CA LYS A 149 -14.67 9.20 -1.97
C LYS A 149 -14.54 9.69 -0.53
N VAL A 150 -14.79 8.83 0.46
CA VAL A 150 -14.56 9.18 1.87
C VAL A 150 -13.07 9.30 2.17
N ARG A 151 -12.26 8.34 1.69
CA ARG A 151 -10.79 8.32 1.90
C ARG A 151 -10.12 9.57 1.34
N PHE A 152 -10.55 10.05 0.17
CA PHE A 152 -9.95 11.18 -0.53
C PHE A 152 -10.80 12.44 -0.49
N LYS A 153 -11.76 12.52 0.45
CA LYS A 153 -12.61 13.71 0.60
C LYS A 153 -11.78 14.97 0.80
N GLY A 154 -11.98 15.95 -0.09
CA GLY A 154 -11.24 17.22 -0.07
C GLY A 154 -9.89 17.19 -0.79
N LEU A 155 -9.54 16.06 -1.40
CA LEU A 155 -8.44 15.91 -2.36
C LEU A 155 -9.01 15.85 -3.79
N ASP A 156 -8.19 16.15 -4.75
CA ASP A 156 -8.51 16.06 -6.18
C ASP A 156 -8.36 14.59 -6.63
N TYR A 157 -9.39 13.78 -6.35
CA TYR A 157 -9.41 12.34 -6.59
C TYR A 157 -10.23 12.04 -7.85
N GLU A 158 -9.56 11.58 -8.89
CA GLU A 158 -10.14 11.24 -10.20
C GLU A 158 -9.79 9.81 -10.64
N GLU A 159 -9.04 9.08 -9.83
CA GLU A 159 -8.53 7.76 -10.17
C GLU A 159 -9.67 6.76 -10.33
N LYS A 160 -9.53 5.93 -11.37
CA LYS A 160 -10.47 4.83 -11.63
C LYS A 160 -10.46 3.84 -10.46
N GLN A 161 -11.64 3.36 -10.07
CA GLN A 161 -11.77 2.31 -9.05
C GLN A 161 -10.97 1.06 -9.45
N PRO A 162 -10.00 0.59 -8.65
CA PRO A 162 -9.26 -0.62 -8.97
C PRO A 162 -10.11 -1.87 -8.80
N GLY A 163 -9.96 -2.83 -9.70
CA GLY A 163 -10.53 -4.17 -9.61
C GLY A 163 -9.48 -5.25 -9.37
N SER A 164 -8.23 -4.85 -9.18
CA SER A 164 -7.07 -5.72 -8.94
C SER A 164 -6.21 -5.15 -7.80
N MET A 165 -5.52 -6.02 -7.06
CA MET A 165 -4.50 -5.67 -6.08
C MET A 165 -3.10 -5.62 -6.68
N ILE A 166 -2.87 -6.31 -7.81
CA ILE A 166 -1.57 -6.50 -8.44
C ILE A 166 -1.36 -5.61 -9.67
N HIS A 167 -2.42 -5.29 -10.41
CA HIS A 167 -2.36 -4.36 -11.51
C HIS A 167 -3.18 -3.09 -11.22
N MET A 168 -2.53 -1.94 -11.36
CA MET A 168 -3.21 -0.65 -11.18
C MET A 168 -4.00 -0.26 -12.43
N PRO A 169 -5.09 0.51 -12.32
CA PRO A 169 -5.93 0.89 -13.45
C PRO A 169 -5.23 1.63 -14.59
N PHE A 170 -4.03 2.14 -14.38
CA PHE A 170 -3.19 2.77 -15.39
C PHE A 170 -2.14 1.83 -16.02
N SER A 171 -2.04 0.57 -15.54
CA SER A 171 -1.15 -0.44 -16.16
C SER A 171 -1.70 -0.91 -17.48
N GLU A 172 -0.84 -1.18 -18.45
CA GLU A 172 -1.21 -1.77 -19.75
C GLU A 172 -1.75 -3.21 -19.62
N TYR A 173 -1.42 -3.90 -18.54
CA TYR A 173 -1.90 -5.25 -18.22
C TYR A 173 -3.17 -5.27 -17.37
N TYR A 174 -3.67 -4.10 -16.95
CA TYR A 174 -4.81 -4.04 -16.04
C TYR A 174 -6.06 -4.72 -16.58
N GLN A 175 -6.62 -5.62 -15.79
CA GLN A 175 -7.96 -6.15 -15.92
C GLN A 175 -8.75 -5.90 -14.64
N ASP A 176 -10.05 -5.63 -14.79
CA ASP A 176 -10.95 -5.62 -13.63
C ASP A 176 -11.39 -7.06 -13.35
N VAL A 177 -10.71 -7.69 -12.39
CA VAL A 177 -10.96 -9.08 -12.01
C VAL A 177 -11.85 -9.20 -10.77
N TYR A 178 -12.38 -8.08 -10.28
CA TYR A 178 -13.22 -8.09 -9.09
C TYR A 178 -14.51 -8.90 -9.32
N PRO A 179 -14.83 -9.89 -8.45
CA PRO A 179 -15.85 -10.90 -8.76
C PRO A 179 -17.30 -10.38 -8.73
N THR A 180 -17.54 -9.19 -8.18
CA THR A 180 -18.89 -8.62 -8.00
C THR A 180 -18.98 -7.24 -8.64
N PRO A 181 -19.51 -7.12 -9.88
CA PRO A 181 -19.62 -5.84 -10.57
C PRO A 181 -20.62 -4.87 -9.94
N ASN A 182 -21.68 -5.39 -9.31
CA ASN A 182 -22.71 -4.60 -8.63
C ASN A 182 -22.57 -4.80 -7.12
N ASN A 183 -21.82 -3.92 -6.48
CA ASN A 183 -21.56 -4.00 -5.05
C ASN A 183 -22.67 -3.27 -4.28
N ASP A 184 -23.56 -4.01 -3.65
CA ASP A 184 -24.62 -3.48 -2.80
C ASP A 184 -25.10 -4.50 -1.77
N ALA A 185 -25.96 -4.06 -0.86
CA ALA A 185 -26.53 -4.90 0.17
C ALA A 185 -27.33 -6.10 -0.38
N ALA A 186 -27.99 -5.95 -1.52
CA ALA A 186 -28.77 -7.02 -2.14
C ALA A 186 -27.87 -8.15 -2.67
N ALA A 187 -26.73 -7.79 -3.30
CA ALA A 187 -25.75 -8.76 -3.75
C ALA A 187 -25.16 -9.57 -2.58
N ALA A 188 -24.84 -8.89 -1.48
CA ALA A 188 -24.34 -9.55 -0.26
C ALA A 188 -25.39 -10.48 0.36
N SER A 189 -26.64 -10.01 0.49
CA SER A 189 -27.76 -10.79 1.02
C SER A 189 -27.97 -12.07 0.21
N LYS A 190 -27.96 -11.97 -1.11
CA LYS A 190 -28.12 -13.12 -2.00
C LYS A 190 -27.03 -14.19 -1.77
N ILE A 191 -25.78 -13.77 -1.65
CA ILE A 191 -24.66 -14.71 -1.36
C ILE A 191 -24.86 -15.42 -0.02
N LEU A 192 -25.29 -14.69 1.01
CA LEU A 192 -25.55 -15.27 2.32
C LEU A 192 -26.71 -16.27 2.27
N GLU A 193 -27.84 -15.92 1.63
CA GLU A 193 -29.00 -16.77 1.50
C GLU A 193 -28.69 -18.05 0.72
N GLU A 194 -27.97 -17.96 -0.40
CA GLU A 194 -27.51 -19.11 -1.19
C GLU A 194 -26.55 -20.02 -0.39
N ALA A 195 -25.83 -19.46 0.58
CA ALA A 195 -24.97 -20.22 1.49
C ALA A 195 -25.69 -20.78 2.73
N GLY A 196 -27.02 -20.61 2.82
CA GLY A 196 -27.85 -21.14 3.91
C GLY A 196 -27.92 -20.24 5.14
N TYR A 197 -27.55 -18.97 5.03
CA TYR A 197 -27.84 -17.99 6.08
C TYR A 197 -29.31 -17.58 6.01
N THR A 198 -29.91 -17.35 7.16
CA THR A 198 -31.26 -16.83 7.31
C THR A 198 -31.23 -15.51 8.07
N LYS A 199 -32.13 -14.59 7.72
CA LYS A 199 -32.18 -13.29 8.38
C LYS A 199 -32.92 -13.44 9.72
N ASN A 200 -32.26 -13.07 10.82
CA ASN A 200 -32.82 -13.03 12.17
C ASN A 200 -32.72 -11.61 12.72
N GLY A 201 -33.83 -10.89 12.72
CA GLY A 201 -33.88 -9.49 13.04
C GLY A 201 -33.13 -8.64 12.01
N GLU A 202 -32.09 -7.92 12.46
CA GLU A 202 -31.30 -7.03 11.63
C GLU A 202 -30.18 -7.77 10.84
N PHE A 203 -29.71 -8.92 11.34
CA PHE A 203 -28.53 -9.61 10.82
C PHE A 203 -28.85 -11.01 10.31
N TYR A 204 -28.00 -11.50 9.43
CA TYR A 204 -28.00 -12.88 8.98
C TYR A 204 -27.35 -13.82 10.01
N GLU A 205 -27.81 -15.03 10.09
CA GLU A 205 -27.22 -16.08 10.92
C GLU A 205 -27.27 -17.45 10.22
N LYS A 206 -26.32 -18.31 10.58
CA LYS A 206 -26.26 -19.71 10.14
C LYS A 206 -25.78 -20.58 11.29
N ASP A 207 -26.45 -21.69 11.53
CA ASP A 207 -26.13 -22.62 12.62
C ASP A 207 -26.03 -21.92 14.00
N GLY A 208 -26.92 -20.96 14.27
CA GLY A 208 -26.95 -20.17 15.51
C GLY A 208 -25.81 -19.16 15.66
N LYS A 209 -25.03 -18.91 14.62
CA LYS A 209 -23.95 -17.91 14.61
C LYS A 209 -24.30 -16.77 13.67
N GLN A 210 -24.23 -15.55 14.17
CA GLN A 210 -24.38 -14.36 13.32
C GLN A 210 -23.27 -14.24 12.27
N ALA A 211 -23.64 -13.71 11.11
CA ALA A 211 -22.70 -13.19 10.14
C ALA A 211 -22.05 -11.92 10.73
N ALA A 212 -20.96 -12.10 11.47
CA ALA A 212 -20.33 -11.05 12.26
C ALA A 212 -18.80 -11.11 12.22
N PHE A 213 -18.16 -9.94 12.34
CA PHE A 213 -16.71 -9.81 12.51
C PHE A 213 -16.33 -8.42 13.02
N LYS A 214 -15.05 -8.23 13.38
CA LYS A 214 -14.49 -6.94 13.77
C LYS A 214 -13.65 -6.34 12.65
N TYR A 215 -13.87 -5.06 12.37
CA TYR A 215 -13.02 -4.28 11.47
C TYR A 215 -12.06 -3.42 12.30
N SER A 216 -10.77 -3.80 12.32
CA SER A 216 -9.75 -3.11 13.12
C SER A 216 -9.24 -1.86 12.41
N VAL A 217 -9.17 -0.75 13.14
CA VAL A 217 -8.55 0.52 12.73
C VAL A 217 -7.46 0.88 13.71
N PHE A 218 -6.23 1.09 13.22
CA PHE A 218 -5.08 1.40 14.05
C PHE A 218 -4.76 2.90 14.02
N GLY A 219 -4.63 3.49 15.20
CA GLY A 219 -4.35 4.92 15.38
C GLY A 219 -5.61 5.78 15.45
N ASP A 220 -5.40 7.07 15.39
CA ASP A 220 -6.42 8.10 15.63
C ASP A 220 -6.74 8.96 14.41
N ASP A 221 -6.18 8.62 13.23
CA ASP A 221 -6.44 9.35 12.00
C ASP A 221 -7.96 9.43 11.71
N PRO A 222 -8.54 10.64 11.63
CA PRO A 222 -9.97 10.80 11.41
C PRO A 222 -10.46 10.21 10.08
N THR A 223 -9.61 10.22 9.04
CA THR A 223 -9.97 9.69 7.72
C THR A 223 -10.08 8.17 7.77
N SER A 224 -9.13 7.50 8.42
CA SER A 224 -9.16 6.05 8.61
C SER A 224 -10.38 5.61 9.43
N LYS A 225 -10.73 6.36 10.47
CA LYS A 225 -11.97 6.13 11.25
C LYS A 225 -13.23 6.32 10.40
N ALA A 226 -13.30 7.37 9.59
CA ALA A 226 -14.44 7.63 8.71
C ALA A 226 -14.59 6.53 7.63
N VAL A 227 -13.49 6.03 7.07
CA VAL A 227 -13.48 4.88 6.16
C VAL A 227 -14.02 3.64 6.88
N GLY A 228 -13.51 3.32 8.07
CA GLY A 228 -13.97 2.19 8.88
C GLY A 228 -15.47 2.27 9.20
N GLN A 229 -15.96 3.44 9.62
CA GLN A 229 -17.40 3.68 9.87
C GLN A 229 -18.25 3.48 8.60
N THR A 230 -17.73 3.90 7.45
CA THR A 230 -18.42 3.71 6.16
C THR A 230 -18.52 2.22 5.81
N ILE A 231 -17.46 1.44 6.01
CA ILE A 231 -17.44 -0.02 5.81
C ILE A 231 -18.45 -0.69 6.76
N VAL A 232 -18.41 -0.35 8.03
CA VAL A 232 -19.33 -0.88 9.05
C VAL A 232 -20.78 -0.62 8.66
N GLN A 233 -21.11 0.62 8.28
CA GLN A 233 -22.48 0.98 7.91
C GLN A 233 -22.97 0.23 6.66
N GLN A 234 -22.15 0.16 5.61
CA GLN A 234 -22.54 -0.55 4.38
C GLN A 234 -22.80 -2.04 4.62
N LEU A 235 -21.98 -2.68 5.44
CA LEU A 235 -22.12 -4.08 5.75
C LEU A 235 -23.29 -4.35 6.72
N LYS A 236 -23.56 -3.43 7.62
CA LYS A 236 -24.77 -3.47 8.46
C LYS A 236 -26.02 -3.39 7.60
N ASP A 237 -26.06 -2.50 6.61
CA ASP A 237 -27.17 -2.41 5.65
C ASP A 237 -27.36 -3.70 4.85
N ALA A 238 -26.28 -4.47 4.67
CA ALA A 238 -26.29 -5.80 4.06
C ALA A 238 -26.65 -6.94 5.04
N GLY A 239 -26.96 -6.62 6.30
CA GLY A 239 -27.29 -7.60 7.33
C GLY A 239 -26.10 -8.35 7.93
N ILE A 240 -24.91 -7.78 7.85
CA ILE A 240 -23.68 -8.32 8.44
C ILE A 240 -23.33 -7.46 9.67
N ASN A 241 -23.19 -8.10 10.84
CA ASN A 241 -22.88 -7.42 12.09
C ASN A 241 -21.37 -7.12 12.18
N VAL A 242 -20.98 -5.88 11.93
CA VAL A 242 -19.58 -5.47 11.97
C VAL A 242 -19.35 -4.48 13.12
N GLU A 243 -18.41 -4.80 13.98
CA GLU A 243 -17.93 -3.92 15.05
C GLU A 243 -16.66 -3.19 14.63
N LEU A 244 -16.61 -1.88 14.84
CA LEU A 244 -15.38 -1.11 14.64
C LEU A 244 -14.45 -1.30 15.85
N ASP A 245 -13.30 -1.93 15.63
CA ASP A 245 -12.28 -2.22 16.65
C ASP A 245 -11.15 -1.19 16.54
N ALA A 246 -11.21 -0.15 17.37
CA ALA A 246 -10.22 0.92 17.40
C ALA A 246 -9.05 0.55 18.31
N ARG A 247 -7.84 0.47 17.76
CA ARG A 247 -6.60 0.10 18.44
C ARG A 247 -5.55 1.20 18.37
N ALA A 248 -4.57 1.18 19.27
CA ALA A 248 -3.44 2.09 19.21
C ALA A 248 -2.56 1.83 17.98
N ALA A 249 -1.97 2.89 17.40
CA ALA A 249 -1.08 2.76 16.24
C ALA A 249 0.12 1.82 16.50
N SER A 250 0.61 1.79 17.74
CA SER A 250 1.73 0.92 18.19
C SER A 250 1.39 -0.59 18.15
N GLU A 251 0.11 -0.96 18.13
CA GLU A 251 -0.32 -2.35 18.06
C GLU A 251 -0.32 -2.92 16.64
N PHE A 252 -0.25 -2.06 15.62
CA PHE A 252 -0.35 -2.46 14.21
C PHE A 252 0.66 -3.57 13.85
N GLY A 253 1.95 -3.35 14.10
CA GLY A 253 2.99 -4.30 13.74
C GLY A 253 2.78 -5.68 14.40
N LYS A 254 2.43 -5.68 15.69
CA LYS A 254 2.15 -6.92 16.43
C LYS A 254 0.90 -7.63 15.88
N ALA A 255 -0.17 -6.88 15.63
CA ALA A 255 -1.41 -7.44 15.09
C ALA A 255 -1.22 -8.06 13.70
N MET A 256 -0.44 -7.41 12.83
CA MET A 256 -0.10 -7.96 11.51
C MET A 256 0.72 -9.25 11.62
N GLN A 257 1.77 -9.23 12.43
CA GLN A 257 2.64 -10.39 12.62
C GLN A 257 1.93 -11.60 13.24
N SER A 258 1.08 -11.36 14.25
CA SER A 258 0.32 -12.42 14.93
C SER A 258 -1.01 -12.77 14.26
N LYS A 259 -1.37 -12.08 13.16
CA LYS A 259 -2.68 -12.20 12.48
C LYS A 259 -3.87 -11.99 13.45
N ASP A 260 -3.71 -11.08 14.45
CA ASP A 260 -4.73 -10.77 15.45
C ASP A 260 -5.69 -9.67 14.95
N TYR A 261 -6.46 -9.99 13.92
CA TYR A 261 -7.56 -9.18 13.36
C TYR A 261 -8.52 -10.10 12.60
N ASP A 262 -9.78 -9.70 12.50
CA ASP A 262 -10.73 -10.37 11.59
C ASP A 262 -10.64 -9.72 10.21
N ALA A 263 -10.76 -8.40 10.14
CA ALA A 263 -10.50 -7.62 8.94
C ALA A 263 -9.87 -6.27 9.30
N THR A 264 -9.07 -5.72 8.40
CA THR A 264 -8.43 -4.41 8.58
C THR A 264 -8.07 -3.77 7.25
N ALA A 265 -7.74 -2.47 7.28
CA ALA A 265 -7.14 -1.79 6.14
C ALA A 265 -5.78 -2.40 5.80
N SER A 266 -5.50 -2.50 4.52
CA SER A 266 -4.20 -2.90 4.00
C SER A 266 -3.76 -1.96 2.89
N GLY A 267 -2.45 -1.92 2.65
CA GLY A 267 -1.88 -1.16 1.55
C GLY A 267 -0.52 -1.70 1.18
N TYR A 268 -0.31 -1.89 -0.10
CA TYR A 268 0.91 -2.46 -0.64
C TYR A 268 1.48 -1.53 -1.71
N ALA A 269 2.76 -1.18 -1.53
CA ALA A 269 3.52 -0.52 -2.57
C ALA A 269 4.20 -1.60 -3.41
N LEU A 270 3.92 -1.59 -4.72
CA LEU A 270 4.56 -2.49 -5.67
C LEU A 270 5.87 -1.85 -6.13
N SER A 271 6.91 -2.64 -6.23
CA SER A 271 8.24 -2.20 -6.68
C SER A 271 8.41 -2.30 -8.20
N ASP A 272 7.51 -3.02 -8.86
CA ASP A 272 7.60 -3.42 -10.26
C ASP A 272 6.21 -3.36 -10.91
N PRO A 273 6.08 -2.89 -12.15
CA PRO A 273 4.83 -2.99 -12.92
C PRO A 273 4.51 -4.43 -13.36
N ASP A 274 5.50 -5.35 -13.36
CA ASP A 274 5.27 -6.78 -13.56
C ASP A 274 4.69 -7.40 -12.30
N ALA A 275 3.54 -8.05 -12.43
CA ALA A 275 2.79 -8.56 -11.30
C ALA A 275 3.30 -9.91 -10.75
N THR A 276 4.37 -10.48 -11.32
CA THR A 276 4.86 -11.82 -10.93
C THR A 276 5.19 -11.92 -9.44
N GLN A 277 5.96 -10.96 -8.92
CA GLN A 277 6.32 -10.95 -7.49
C GLN A 277 5.12 -10.69 -6.59
N ALA A 278 4.26 -9.75 -6.97
CA ALA A 278 3.05 -9.43 -6.22
C ALA A 278 2.09 -10.63 -6.17
N THR A 279 1.96 -11.37 -7.29
CA THR A 279 1.14 -12.58 -7.35
C THR A 279 1.64 -13.66 -6.39
N GLN A 280 2.95 -13.89 -6.37
CA GLN A 280 3.54 -14.82 -5.39
C GLN A 280 3.33 -14.32 -3.95
N GLN A 281 3.62 -13.06 -3.68
CA GLN A 281 3.51 -12.48 -2.33
C GLN A 281 2.08 -12.55 -1.77
N PHE A 282 1.07 -12.35 -2.61
CA PHE A 282 -0.31 -12.22 -2.13
C PHE A 282 -1.11 -13.50 -2.21
N TYR A 283 -0.76 -14.42 -3.12
CA TYR A 283 -1.61 -15.56 -3.46
C TYR A 283 -0.95 -16.91 -3.26
N LEU A 284 0.40 -16.97 -3.10
CA LEU A 284 1.08 -18.22 -2.80
C LEU A 284 0.79 -18.65 -1.35
N ARG A 285 0.28 -19.86 -1.19
CA ARG A 285 0.13 -20.49 0.12
C ARG A 285 1.42 -21.25 0.47
N GLU A 286 2.21 -20.70 1.37
CA GLU A 286 3.44 -21.34 1.85
C GLU A 286 3.17 -22.30 3.01
N LYS A 287 2.15 -22.00 3.82
CA LYS A 287 1.78 -22.79 5.00
C LYS A 287 0.28 -23.10 4.99
N PRO A 288 -0.15 -24.19 5.64
CA PRO A 288 -1.57 -24.56 5.69
C PRO A 288 -2.49 -23.48 6.22
N GLU A 289 -1.99 -22.61 7.12
CA GLU A 289 -2.74 -21.49 7.72
C GLU A 289 -2.80 -20.24 6.84
N ASP A 290 -2.06 -20.20 5.74
CA ASP A 290 -2.11 -19.09 4.79
C ASP A 290 -3.34 -19.21 3.88
N ALA A 291 -3.80 -18.05 3.39
CA ALA A 291 -4.89 -18.00 2.43
C ALA A 291 -4.45 -18.56 1.07
N GLY A 292 -5.25 -19.43 0.49
CA GLY A 292 -4.96 -20.01 -0.83
C GLY A 292 -5.34 -21.48 -0.92
N THR A 293 -5.12 -22.06 -2.09
CA THR A 293 -5.37 -23.47 -2.38
C THR A 293 -4.19 -24.09 -3.11
N ASP A 294 -4.06 -25.44 -3.09
CA ASP A 294 -3.01 -26.11 -3.84
C ASP A 294 -3.12 -25.86 -5.33
N GLU A 295 -4.35 -25.76 -5.86
CA GLU A 295 -4.59 -25.43 -7.27
C GLU A 295 -4.06 -24.02 -7.63
N ILE A 296 -4.20 -23.04 -6.74
CA ILE A 296 -3.63 -21.70 -6.96
C ILE A 296 -2.10 -21.77 -6.95
N ASN A 297 -1.50 -22.54 -6.06
CA ASN A 297 -0.04 -22.75 -6.05
C ASN A 297 0.45 -23.37 -7.38
N GLU A 298 -0.23 -24.38 -7.90
CA GLU A 298 0.10 -24.98 -9.20
C GLU A 298 0.01 -23.97 -10.36
N LEU A 299 -0.99 -23.05 -10.30
CA LEU A 299 -1.10 -22.00 -11.30
C LEU A 299 0.05 -20.99 -11.20
N ILE A 300 0.47 -20.65 -9.97
CA ILE A 300 1.63 -19.78 -9.74
C ILE A 300 2.90 -20.43 -10.28
N GLU A 301 3.13 -21.72 -10.01
CA GLU A 301 4.28 -22.46 -10.56
C GLU A 301 4.30 -22.45 -12.08
N LYS A 302 3.15 -22.68 -12.73
CA LYS A 302 3.01 -22.62 -14.19
C LYS A 302 3.26 -21.22 -14.72
N MET A 303 2.73 -20.19 -14.08
CA MET A 303 2.93 -18.78 -14.43
C MET A 303 4.41 -18.41 -14.43
N MET A 304 5.18 -18.88 -13.44
CA MET A 304 6.62 -18.63 -13.33
C MET A 304 7.44 -19.18 -14.51
N LEU A 305 6.92 -20.14 -15.26
CA LEU A 305 7.57 -20.71 -16.44
C LEU A 305 7.26 -19.96 -17.74
N ILE A 306 6.36 -19.00 -17.72
CA ILE A 306 6.00 -18.21 -18.91
C ILE A 306 7.06 -17.15 -19.14
N SER A 307 7.73 -17.19 -20.29
CA SER A 307 8.78 -16.24 -20.66
C SER A 307 8.26 -14.95 -21.31
N ASP A 308 7.11 -15.00 -21.96
CA ASP A 308 6.46 -13.82 -22.54
C ASP A 308 5.81 -12.98 -21.43
N ASP A 309 6.22 -11.72 -21.31
CA ASP A 309 5.78 -10.82 -20.23
C ASP A 309 4.28 -10.59 -20.24
N LYS A 310 3.69 -10.40 -21.42
CA LYS A 310 2.25 -10.18 -21.55
C LYS A 310 1.46 -11.42 -21.13
N ALA A 311 1.85 -12.59 -21.62
CA ALA A 311 1.21 -13.85 -21.26
C ALA A 311 1.35 -14.15 -19.78
N ARG A 312 2.49 -13.84 -19.17
CA ARG A 312 2.74 -14.01 -17.73
C ARG A 312 1.87 -13.08 -16.90
N ASN A 313 1.77 -11.79 -17.25
CA ASN A 313 0.92 -10.85 -16.54
C ASN A 313 -0.58 -11.20 -16.68
N LEU A 314 -1.02 -11.71 -17.82
CA LEU A 314 -2.38 -12.25 -17.98
C LEU A 314 -2.63 -13.49 -17.09
N ALA A 315 -1.63 -14.36 -16.94
CA ALA A 315 -1.72 -15.48 -16.00
C ALA A 315 -1.81 -15.02 -14.54
N CYS A 316 -1.12 -13.92 -14.18
CA CYS A 316 -1.26 -13.30 -12.87
C CYS A 316 -2.71 -12.83 -12.60
N ASP A 317 -3.36 -12.19 -13.58
CA ASP A 317 -4.77 -11.76 -13.47
C ASP A 317 -5.73 -12.94 -13.27
N GLU A 318 -5.53 -14.05 -13.98
CA GLU A 318 -6.37 -15.24 -13.82
C GLU A 318 -6.18 -15.90 -12.45
N ILE A 319 -4.96 -15.89 -11.90
CA ILE A 319 -4.67 -16.35 -10.54
C ILE A 319 -5.37 -15.45 -9.53
N GLU A 320 -5.25 -14.13 -9.66
CA GLU A 320 -5.92 -13.17 -8.79
C GLU A 320 -7.43 -13.33 -8.82
N LYS A 321 -8.01 -13.42 -10.01
CA LYS A 321 -9.45 -13.63 -10.22
C LYS A 321 -9.96 -14.89 -9.51
N LYS A 322 -9.23 -16.00 -9.68
CA LYS A 322 -9.55 -17.25 -9.00
C LYS A 322 -9.44 -17.11 -7.48
N HIS A 323 -8.37 -16.51 -6.99
CA HIS A 323 -8.17 -16.30 -5.56
C HIS A 323 -9.26 -15.39 -4.97
N MET A 324 -9.62 -14.29 -5.63
CA MET A 324 -10.71 -13.42 -5.18
C MET A 324 -12.06 -14.14 -5.15
N ALA A 325 -12.31 -15.02 -6.13
CA ALA A 325 -13.57 -15.78 -6.20
C ALA A 325 -13.66 -16.90 -5.18
N GLU A 326 -12.56 -17.62 -4.92
CA GLU A 326 -12.57 -18.85 -4.14
C GLU A 326 -12.12 -18.66 -2.69
N VAL A 327 -11.14 -17.79 -2.47
CA VAL A 327 -10.57 -17.52 -1.13
C VAL A 327 -11.13 -16.23 -0.52
N ALA A 328 -11.35 -15.20 -1.31
CA ALA A 328 -12.04 -13.97 -0.93
C ALA A 328 -11.46 -13.27 0.32
N VAL A 329 -10.17 -12.95 0.31
CA VAL A 329 -9.50 -12.33 1.46
C VAL A 329 -9.05 -10.89 1.23
N MET A 330 -8.97 -10.44 -0.02
CA MET A 330 -8.50 -9.08 -0.38
C MET A 330 -9.57 -8.32 -1.14
N VAL A 331 -9.75 -7.06 -0.77
CA VAL A 331 -10.69 -6.13 -1.41
C VAL A 331 -9.92 -4.91 -1.87
N PRO A 332 -9.67 -4.72 -3.17
CA PRO A 332 -9.07 -3.49 -3.69
C PRO A 332 -10.06 -2.34 -3.51
N LEU A 333 -9.68 -1.33 -2.75
CA LEU A 333 -10.53 -0.18 -2.46
C LEU A 333 -10.14 1.06 -3.24
N PHE A 334 -8.85 1.35 -3.35
CA PHE A 334 -8.38 2.54 -4.03
C PHE A 334 -6.93 2.42 -4.48
N ASN A 335 -6.63 3.16 -5.54
CA ASN A 335 -5.30 3.49 -6.00
C ASN A 335 -5.27 5.00 -6.10
N GLY A 336 -4.95 5.65 -5.01
CA GLY A 336 -5.12 7.08 -4.88
C GLY A 336 -3.93 7.90 -5.36
N PRO A 337 -4.15 9.21 -5.59
CA PRO A 337 -3.09 10.12 -5.93
C PRO A 337 -2.13 10.33 -4.75
N GLU A 338 -0.90 10.66 -5.09
CA GLU A 338 0.07 11.21 -4.16
C GLU A 338 0.33 12.67 -4.49
N TYR A 339 0.46 13.48 -3.45
CA TYR A 339 0.76 14.90 -3.57
C TYR A 339 2.04 15.22 -2.80
N LYS A 340 2.93 15.98 -3.44
CA LYS A 340 4.07 16.62 -2.78
C LYS A 340 4.05 18.10 -3.10
N PHE A 341 4.24 18.91 -2.09
CA PHE A 341 4.50 20.32 -2.25
C PHE A 341 6.00 20.56 -2.15
N VAL A 342 6.53 21.31 -3.10
CA VAL A 342 7.95 21.62 -3.18
C VAL A 342 8.16 23.12 -3.28
N LYS A 343 9.27 23.63 -2.78
CA LYS A 343 9.65 25.03 -2.97
C LYS A 343 9.85 25.31 -4.46
N LYS A 344 9.37 26.46 -4.93
CA LYS A 344 9.45 26.86 -6.32
C LYS A 344 10.90 26.88 -6.81
N GLY A 345 11.13 26.25 -7.94
CA GLY A 345 12.48 26.13 -8.50
C GLY A 345 13.18 24.80 -8.22
N LEU A 346 12.70 23.99 -7.26
CA LEU A 346 13.19 22.62 -7.11
C LEU A 346 12.76 21.80 -8.34
N ARG A 347 13.71 21.16 -9.01
CA ARG A 347 13.50 20.38 -10.24
C ARG A 347 13.83 18.91 -10.03
N ASN A 348 13.15 18.06 -10.80
CA ASN A 348 13.35 16.60 -10.83
C ASN A 348 13.08 15.91 -9.49
N TYR A 349 12.35 16.57 -8.57
CA TYR A 349 11.85 15.98 -7.33
C TYR A 349 10.33 16.09 -7.28
N GLY A 350 9.67 15.03 -6.88
CA GLY A 350 8.20 15.00 -6.80
C GLY A 350 7.66 13.62 -6.48
N VAL A 351 6.47 13.33 -7.00
CA VAL A 351 5.85 12.01 -6.92
C VAL A 351 6.56 11.07 -7.89
N SER A 352 6.90 9.89 -7.42
CA SER A 352 7.47 8.81 -8.23
C SER A 352 6.51 7.65 -8.32
N LEU A 353 6.44 7.01 -9.49
CA LEU A 353 5.68 5.79 -9.68
C LEU A 353 6.18 4.67 -8.75
N TYR A 354 7.49 4.58 -8.56
CA TYR A 354 8.14 3.62 -7.68
C TYR A 354 8.47 4.26 -6.35
N GLN A 355 8.03 3.68 -5.26
CA GLN A 355 8.34 4.18 -3.93
C GLN A 355 9.85 4.01 -3.64
N GLY A 356 10.53 5.12 -3.43
CA GLY A 356 11.96 5.15 -3.06
C GLY A 356 12.94 5.07 -4.24
N ASN A 357 12.67 4.28 -5.27
CA ASN A 357 13.63 3.99 -6.34
C ASN A 357 13.46 4.83 -7.62
N GLY A 358 12.38 5.58 -7.73
CA GLY A 358 12.06 6.32 -8.96
C GLY A 358 12.58 7.77 -8.99
N ILE A 359 13.40 8.20 -8.03
CA ILE A 359 13.98 9.54 -8.01
C ILE A 359 15.45 9.46 -8.43
N HIS A 360 15.75 10.06 -9.56
CA HIS A 360 17.12 10.26 -10.01
C HIS A 360 17.77 11.39 -9.23
N TRP A 361 18.28 11.09 -8.04
CA TRP A 361 18.81 12.08 -7.11
C TRP A 361 19.97 12.90 -7.69
N GLU A 362 20.75 12.32 -8.59
CA GLU A 362 21.82 13.02 -9.31
C GLU A 362 21.30 14.17 -10.19
N LYS A 363 20.01 14.09 -10.61
CA LYS A 363 19.37 15.11 -11.46
C LYS A 363 18.49 16.08 -10.67
N VAL A 364 18.32 15.88 -9.37
CA VAL A 364 17.58 16.82 -8.52
C VAL A 364 18.42 18.08 -8.31
N GLY A 365 17.80 19.25 -8.45
CA GLY A 365 18.50 20.51 -8.28
C GLY A 365 17.58 21.72 -8.34
N TRP A 366 18.15 22.89 -8.19
CA TRP A 366 17.46 24.16 -8.26
C TRP A 366 17.54 24.77 -9.65
N ALA A 367 16.45 25.33 -10.15
CA ALA A 367 16.48 26.17 -11.35
C ALA A 367 17.33 27.41 -11.10
N LYS A 368 18.14 27.77 -12.10
CA LYS A 368 18.94 29.00 -12.08
C LYS A 368 18.06 30.22 -12.28
#